data_46e3239078f16bee0a83a7a80948b9d4
#
_entry.id   46e3239078f16bee0a83a7a80948b9d4
#
_cell.length_a   1.000
_cell.length_b   1.000
_cell.length_c   1.000
_cell.angle_alpha   90.00
_cell.angle_beta   90.00
_cell.angle_gamma   90.00
#
_symmetry.space_group_name_H-M   'P 1'
#
loop_
_entity.id
_entity.type
_entity.pdbx_description
1 polymer ?
#
loop_
_entity_poly.entity_id
_entity_poly.type
_entity_poly.pdbx_seq_one_letter_code
_entity_poly.pdbx_strand_id
1 'polypeptide(L)'
;MRFLHRDSLATAHGAVAVGFTEPLPIVTEVREARTTVLADIAATIDRTPYVMHQVHGAEVHVVGEEDVPDEPVLNVDGLATVRGDAALMARAADCVPVLLASREGAIAAVHAGRRGLALGVVPSAVAHLRSLGATDVTAWIGPHICGRCYEVPEQLQEEVAALVPESRSTTSWGTPALDLGAGVRAHLESAGVVDLRVVDACTREDDRWPSYRRDGDASLRFAGVVWSES
;
A
#
# COMPACT_ATOMS: atom_id res chain seq x y z
N MET A 1 -17.48 -3.57 8.22
CA MET A 1 -16.24 -3.94 7.51
C MET A 1 -15.36 -4.83 8.39
N ARG A 2 -14.61 -5.78 7.82
CA ARG A 2 -13.70 -6.68 8.53
C ARG A 2 -12.27 -6.57 7.98
N PHE A 3 -11.28 -6.65 8.86
CA PHE A 3 -9.89 -6.84 8.47
C PHE A 3 -9.55 -8.33 8.41
N LEU A 4 -8.94 -8.79 7.32
CA LEU A 4 -8.42 -10.15 7.17
C LEU A 4 -7.07 -10.33 7.87
N HIS A 5 -6.33 -9.22 8.03
CA HIS A 5 -5.08 -9.17 8.80
C HIS A 5 -5.02 -7.86 9.57
N ARG A 6 -4.54 -7.89 10.82
CA ARG A 6 -4.26 -6.71 11.65
C ARG A 6 -2.94 -6.89 12.38
N ASP A 7 -2.23 -5.78 12.59
CA ASP A 7 -1.02 -5.70 13.40
C ASP A 7 -0.91 -4.29 13.99
N SER A 8 0.04 -4.07 14.89
CA SER A 8 0.27 -2.75 15.48
C SER A 8 1.72 -2.51 15.88
N LEU A 9 2.07 -1.25 16.01
CA LEU A 9 3.34 -0.74 16.52
C LEU A 9 3.09 0.13 17.75
N ALA A 10 3.71 -0.20 18.87
CA ALA A 10 3.69 0.69 20.05
C ALA A 10 4.47 1.97 19.77
N THR A 11 3.90 3.12 20.14
CA THR A 11 4.47 4.45 19.98
C THR A 11 4.61 5.15 21.33
N ALA A 12 5.21 6.35 21.36
CA ALA A 12 5.32 7.14 22.55
C ALA A 12 3.95 7.63 23.12
N HIS A 13 2.91 7.66 22.27
CA HIS A 13 1.60 8.25 22.58
C HIS A 13 0.42 7.28 22.40
N GLY A 14 0.65 5.97 22.41
CA GLY A 14 -0.36 4.94 22.18
C GLY A 14 0.15 3.86 21.24
N ALA A 15 -0.58 3.59 20.17
CA ALA A 15 -0.15 2.67 19.13
C ALA A 15 -0.51 3.19 17.73
N VAL A 16 0.20 2.74 16.72
CA VAL A 16 -0.25 2.77 15.33
C VAL A 16 -0.74 1.39 14.96
N ALA A 17 -1.96 1.29 14.45
CA ALA A 17 -2.51 0.06 13.94
C ALA A 17 -2.48 0.03 12.42
N VAL A 18 -2.37 -1.16 11.88
CA VAL A 18 -2.49 -1.46 10.46
C VAL A 18 -3.49 -2.57 10.23
N GLY A 19 -4.13 -2.55 9.07
CA GLY A 19 -5.03 -3.63 8.69
C GLY A 19 -5.17 -3.75 7.19
N PHE A 20 -5.40 -4.99 6.72
CA PHE A 20 -5.75 -5.27 5.33
C PHE A 20 -7.18 -5.81 5.31
N THR A 21 -8.06 -5.13 4.57
CA THR A 21 -9.50 -5.39 4.60
C THR A 21 -9.90 -6.63 3.80
N GLU A 22 -11.07 -7.17 4.06
CA GLU A 22 -11.78 -8.01 3.11
C GLU A 22 -12.03 -7.26 1.78
N PRO A 23 -12.43 -7.97 0.70
CA PRO A 23 -12.77 -7.34 -0.57
C PRO A 23 -13.84 -6.26 -0.41
N LEU A 24 -13.59 -5.09 -0.97
CA LEU A 24 -14.48 -3.93 -0.91
C LEU A 24 -14.86 -3.48 -2.32
N PRO A 25 -16.11 -3.06 -2.55
CA PRO A 25 -16.53 -2.43 -3.80
C PRO A 25 -16.03 -0.97 -3.86
N ILE A 26 -14.72 -0.76 -3.74
CA ILE A 26 -14.16 0.59 -3.76
C ILE A 26 -13.98 1.03 -5.21
N VAL A 27 -14.94 1.78 -5.71
CA VAL A 27 -14.82 2.50 -6.98
C VAL A 27 -14.57 3.96 -6.64
N THR A 28 -13.32 4.42 -6.79
CA THR A 28 -12.95 5.83 -6.50
C THR A 28 -13.70 6.82 -7.38
N GLU A 29 -14.10 6.40 -8.56
CA GLU A 29 -14.81 7.21 -9.55
C GLU A 29 -16.30 7.39 -9.19
N VAL A 30 -16.87 6.50 -8.38
CA VAL A 30 -18.28 6.58 -7.94
C VAL A 30 -18.33 7.12 -6.51
N ARG A 31 -18.68 8.39 -6.37
CA ARG A 31 -18.69 9.10 -5.08
C ARG A 31 -19.53 8.37 -4.01
N GLU A 32 -20.76 7.97 -4.36
CA GLU A 32 -21.67 7.31 -3.39
C GLU A 32 -21.11 5.99 -2.84
N ALA A 33 -20.52 5.15 -3.71
CA ALA A 33 -19.89 3.90 -3.30
C ALA A 33 -18.67 4.16 -2.41
N ARG A 34 -17.86 5.17 -2.76
CA ARG A 34 -16.72 5.60 -1.97
C ARG A 34 -17.14 6.09 -0.60
N THR A 35 -18.09 7.01 -0.52
CA THR A 35 -18.58 7.59 0.74
C THR A 35 -19.08 6.50 1.69
N THR A 36 -19.83 5.51 1.19
CA THR A 36 -20.32 4.39 2.01
C THR A 36 -19.18 3.58 2.59
N VAL A 37 -18.18 3.20 1.77
CA VAL A 37 -17.03 2.43 2.24
C VAL A 37 -16.19 3.21 3.25
N LEU A 38 -15.94 4.51 3.00
CA LEU A 38 -15.19 5.35 3.92
C LEU A 38 -15.91 5.52 5.26
N ALA A 39 -17.26 5.66 5.26
CA ALA A 39 -18.05 5.72 6.47
C ALA A 39 -17.97 4.42 7.29
N ASP A 40 -18.00 3.25 6.64
CA ASP A 40 -17.86 1.95 7.30
C ASP A 40 -16.46 1.78 7.91
N ILE A 41 -15.41 2.25 7.22
CA ILE A 41 -14.05 2.26 7.74
C ILE A 41 -13.96 3.19 8.95
N ALA A 42 -14.42 4.43 8.83
CA ALA A 42 -14.40 5.41 9.90
C ALA A 42 -15.12 4.88 11.16
N ALA A 43 -16.29 4.28 11.00
CA ALA A 43 -17.04 3.68 12.11
C ALA A 43 -16.32 2.47 12.74
N THR A 44 -15.49 1.76 11.99
CA THR A 44 -14.76 0.57 12.47
C THR A 44 -13.52 0.93 13.28
N ILE A 45 -12.80 2.00 12.89
CA ILE A 45 -11.51 2.37 13.46
C ILE A 45 -11.52 3.68 14.25
N ASP A 46 -12.65 4.40 14.26
CA ASP A 46 -12.83 5.71 14.90
C ASP A 46 -11.79 6.75 14.46
N ARG A 47 -11.53 6.80 13.14
CA ARG A 47 -10.61 7.74 12.48
C ARG A 47 -11.14 8.15 11.12
N THR A 48 -10.72 9.32 10.66
CA THR A 48 -11.10 9.88 9.35
C THR A 48 -10.25 9.26 8.24
N PRO A 49 -10.83 8.45 7.32
CA PRO A 49 -10.06 7.83 6.25
C PRO A 49 -9.80 8.81 5.09
N TYR A 50 -8.57 8.81 4.61
CA TYR A 50 -8.13 9.52 3.40
C TYR A 50 -7.74 8.53 2.32
N VAL A 51 -8.16 8.82 1.09
CA VAL A 51 -7.89 7.99 -0.08
C VAL A 51 -7.21 8.80 -1.18
N MET A 52 -6.57 8.11 -2.10
CA MET A 52 -5.89 8.70 -3.24
C MET A 52 -6.44 8.15 -4.57
N HIS A 53 -6.36 8.95 -5.62
CA HIS A 53 -6.53 8.53 -6.99
C HIS A 53 -5.19 8.00 -7.50
N GLN A 54 -5.01 6.67 -7.40
CA GLN A 54 -3.78 5.96 -7.73
C GLN A 54 -3.57 5.91 -9.25
N VAL A 55 -2.41 6.37 -9.70
CA VAL A 55 -2.04 6.47 -11.13
C VAL A 55 -0.81 5.65 -11.50
N HIS A 56 -0.34 4.80 -10.57
CA HIS A 56 0.90 4.03 -10.69
C HIS A 56 2.14 4.93 -10.85
N GLY A 57 2.12 6.11 -10.22
CA GLY A 57 3.21 7.07 -10.15
C GLY A 57 4.11 6.87 -8.93
N ALA A 58 4.89 7.91 -8.59
CA ALA A 58 5.76 7.93 -7.40
C ALA A 58 5.50 9.13 -6.48
N GLU A 59 4.50 9.94 -6.80
CA GLU A 59 4.14 11.10 -6.00
C GLU A 59 3.52 10.68 -4.67
N VAL A 60 3.93 11.37 -3.60
CA VAL A 60 3.42 11.19 -2.24
C VAL A 60 2.91 12.52 -1.72
N HIS A 61 1.68 12.55 -1.23
CA HIS A 61 1.07 13.73 -0.66
C HIS A 61 1.07 13.66 0.87
N VAL A 62 1.39 14.79 1.51
CA VAL A 62 1.27 14.93 2.97
C VAL A 62 -0.11 15.47 3.30
N VAL A 63 -0.95 14.63 3.91
CA VAL A 63 -2.32 14.99 4.30
C VAL A 63 -2.29 16.01 5.44
N GLY A 64 -2.84 17.18 5.19
CA GLY A 64 -2.96 18.32 6.09
C GLY A 64 -4.40 18.64 6.51
N GLU A 65 -4.61 19.83 7.09
CA GLU A 65 -5.94 20.28 7.51
C GLU A 65 -6.82 20.74 6.34
N GLU A 66 -6.20 21.11 5.22
CA GLU A 66 -6.88 21.54 4.00
C GLU A 66 -7.46 20.39 3.18
N ASP A 67 -7.02 19.16 3.42
CA ASP A 67 -7.49 18.00 2.67
C ASP A 67 -8.90 17.58 3.10
N VAL A 68 -9.76 17.35 2.11
CA VAL A 68 -11.15 16.94 2.32
C VAL A 68 -11.24 15.41 2.36
N PRO A 69 -11.70 14.80 3.45
CA PRO A 69 -11.65 13.33 3.63
C PRO A 69 -12.39 12.54 2.56
N ASP A 70 -13.53 13.06 2.05
CA ASP A 70 -14.35 12.38 1.05
C ASP A 70 -13.92 12.67 -0.40
N GLU A 71 -12.85 13.43 -0.59
CA GLU A 71 -12.27 13.72 -1.89
C GLU A 71 -10.92 13.01 -2.04
N PRO A 72 -10.73 12.18 -3.10
CA PRO A 72 -9.44 11.54 -3.30
C PRO A 72 -8.36 12.57 -3.61
N VAL A 73 -7.20 12.46 -2.95
CA VAL A 73 -6.01 13.21 -3.36
C VAL A 73 -5.62 12.76 -4.77
N LEU A 74 -5.52 13.71 -5.69
CA LEU A 74 -5.36 13.43 -7.11
C LEU A 74 -3.91 13.11 -7.51
N ASN A 75 -3.76 12.13 -8.40
CA ASN A 75 -2.52 11.80 -9.10
C ASN A 75 -1.34 11.45 -8.18
N VAL A 76 -1.62 10.78 -7.06
CA VAL A 76 -0.61 10.30 -6.12
C VAL A 76 -0.75 8.80 -5.85
N ASP A 77 0.34 8.16 -5.49
CA ASP A 77 0.40 6.76 -5.13
C ASP A 77 0.93 6.53 -3.69
N GLY A 78 1.07 7.61 -2.94
CA GLY A 78 1.37 7.60 -1.51
C GLY A 78 0.67 8.73 -0.77
N LEU A 79 0.27 8.46 0.47
CA LEU A 79 -0.20 9.45 1.44
C LEU A 79 0.67 9.34 2.69
N ALA A 80 1.01 10.45 3.31
CA ALA A 80 1.72 10.51 4.59
C ALA A 80 1.08 11.55 5.52
N THR A 81 1.18 11.39 6.85
CA THR A 81 0.69 12.38 7.81
C THR A 81 1.27 12.14 9.20
N VAL A 82 1.16 13.15 10.06
CA VAL A 82 1.35 13.07 11.53
C VAL A 82 0.04 13.29 12.28
N ARG A 83 -1.08 13.41 11.58
CA ARG A 83 -2.40 13.65 12.19
C ARG A 83 -2.89 12.40 12.91
N GLY A 84 -3.16 12.50 14.20
CA GLY A 84 -3.65 11.39 15.03
C GLY A 84 -5.12 11.01 14.75
N ASP A 85 -5.89 11.88 14.10
CA ASP A 85 -7.30 11.67 13.71
C ASP A 85 -7.48 11.06 12.33
N ALA A 86 -6.39 10.96 11.55
CA ALA A 86 -6.42 10.46 10.19
C ALA A 86 -6.12 8.96 10.10
N ALA A 87 -6.73 8.30 9.10
CA ALA A 87 -6.37 6.99 8.61
C ALA A 87 -6.03 7.07 7.12
N LEU A 88 -4.91 6.50 6.71
CA LEU A 88 -4.46 6.54 5.33
C LEU A 88 -4.68 5.18 4.67
N MET A 89 -5.08 5.20 3.38
CA MET A 89 -5.48 4.00 2.67
C MET A 89 -4.74 3.84 1.33
N ALA A 90 -4.25 2.63 1.06
CA ALA A 90 -3.80 2.18 -0.26
C ALA A 90 -4.63 0.98 -0.72
N ARG A 91 -5.21 1.06 -1.92
CA ARG A 91 -6.05 0.00 -2.49
C ARG A 91 -5.23 -0.89 -3.41
N ALA A 92 -5.53 -2.18 -3.41
CA ALA A 92 -4.84 -3.14 -4.25
C ALA A 92 -5.76 -4.26 -4.75
N ALA A 93 -5.35 -4.83 -5.88
CA ALA A 93 -5.66 -6.15 -6.39
C ALA A 93 -4.46 -6.51 -7.27
N ASP A 94 -3.50 -7.24 -6.70
CA ASP A 94 -2.17 -7.63 -7.20
C ASP A 94 -1.02 -6.65 -6.94
N CYS A 95 -1.20 -5.33 -7.04
CA CYS A 95 -0.16 -4.38 -6.63
C CYS A 95 0.14 -4.49 -5.13
N VAL A 96 1.31 -4.03 -4.69
CA VAL A 96 1.74 -4.13 -3.29
C VAL A 96 1.25 -2.92 -2.51
N PRO A 97 0.32 -3.06 -1.56
CA PRO A 97 0.06 -2.01 -0.58
C PRO A 97 1.14 -2.06 0.49
N VAL A 98 1.82 -0.94 0.71
CA VAL A 98 2.84 -0.79 1.75
C VAL A 98 2.35 0.20 2.79
N LEU A 99 2.33 -0.21 4.05
CA LEU A 99 1.97 0.64 5.17
C LEU A 99 3.21 0.93 6.00
N LEU A 100 3.41 2.19 6.35
CA LEU A 100 4.57 2.65 7.09
C LEU A 100 4.11 3.35 8.37
N ALA A 101 4.84 3.13 9.45
CA ALA A 101 4.64 3.84 10.70
C ALA A 101 5.95 4.09 11.42
N SER A 102 6.03 5.20 12.15
CA SER A 102 7.14 5.49 13.03
C SER A 102 6.71 5.51 14.50
N ARG A 103 7.68 5.34 15.42
CA ARG A 103 7.42 5.44 16.85
C ARG A 103 7.04 6.86 17.30
N GLU A 104 7.37 7.86 16.48
CA GLU A 104 7.00 9.26 16.68
C GLU A 104 5.57 9.58 16.24
N GLY A 105 4.88 8.64 15.59
CA GLY A 105 3.47 8.74 15.18
C GLY A 105 3.25 9.15 13.73
N ALA A 106 4.29 9.37 12.92
CA ALA A 106 4.13 9.58 11.49
C ALA A 106 3.72 8.27 10.81
N ILE A 107 2.74 8.34 9.90
CA ILE A 107 2.21 7.18 9.16
C ILE A 107 2.17 7.46 7.67
N ALA A 108 2.26 6.40 6.84
CA ALA A 108 2.02 6.49 5.40
C ALA A 108 1.37 5.22 4.85
N ALA A 109 0.58 5.40 3.77
CA ALA A 109 0.02 4.32 2.96
C ALA A 109 0.46 4.51 1.51
N VAL A 110 1.03 3.46 0.91
CA VAL A 110 1.65 3.51 -0.42
C VAL A 110 1.08 2.40 -1.31
N HIS A 111 0.76 2.75 -2.54
CA HIS A 111 0.40 1.83 -3.61
C HIS A 111 1.62 1.61 -4.51
N ALA A 112 2.29 0.48 -4.36
CA ALA A 112 3.44 0.12 -5.18
C ALA A 112 3.02 -0.85 -6.30
N GLY A 113 2.48 -0.31 -7.37
CA GLY A 113 2.34 -1.01 -8.65
C GLY A 113 3.67 -1.05 -9.39
N ARG A 114 3.77 -1.84 -10.46
CA ARG A 114 5.01 -2.03 -11.24
C ARG A 114 5.70 -0.71 -11.64
N ARG A 115 4.94 0.26 -12.22
CA ARG A 115 5.49 1.57 -12.59
C ARG A 115 5.92 2.39 -11.39
N GLY A 116 5.07 2.45 -10.35
CA GLY A 116 5.37 3.17 -9.11
C GLY A 116 6.61 2.62 -8.41
N LEU A 117 6.78 1.29 -8.39
CA LEU A 117 8.01 0.65 -7.89
C LEU A 117 9.22 1.13 -8.69
N ALA A 118 9.20 1.00 -10.03
CA ALA A 118 10.30 1.42 -10.89
C ALA A 118 10.64 2.92 -10.77
N LEU A 119 9.64 3.76 -10.50
CA LEU A 119 9.78 5.21 -10.29
C LEU A 119 10.18 5.59 -8.85
N GLY A 120 10.23 4.63 -7.90
CA GLY A 120 10.69 4.86 -6.54
C GLY A 120 9.64 5.41 -5.58
N VAL A 121 8.36 5.04 -5.71
CA VAL A 121 7.29 5.46 -4.78
C VAL A 121 7.57 5.10 -3.32
N VAL A 122 8.21 3.94 -3.07
CA VAL A 122 8.52 3.49 -1.70
C VAL A 122 9.59 4.36 -1.05
N PRO A 123 10.79 4.59 -1.63
CA PRO A 123 11.77 5.51 -1.05
C PRO A 123 11.26 6.94 -0.96
N SER A 124 10.40 7.39 -1.89
CA SER A 124 9.72 8.69 -1.79
C SER A 124 8.87 8.79 -0.52
N ALA A 125 8.07 7.76 -0.21
CA ALA A 125 7.25 7.75 1.00
C ALA A 125 8.08 7.72 2.29
N VAL A 126 9.17 6.95 2.32
CA VAL A 126 10.10 6.94 3.48
C VAL A 126 10.74 8.32 3.67
N ALA A 127 11.13 8.99 2.59
CA ALA A 127 11.68 10.36 2.66
C ALA A 127 10.66 11.36 3.20
N HIS A 128 9.38 11.27 2.80
CA HIS A 128 8.31 12.10 3.35
C HIS A 128 8.11 11.84 4.85
N LEU A 129 8.06 10.57 5.29
CA LEU A 129 7.97 10.27 6.72
C LEU A 129 9.13 10.87 7.52
N ARG A 130 10.35 10.79 6.99
CA ARG A 130 11.53 11.40 7.63
C ARG A 130 11.43 12.91 7.71
N SER A 131 10.90 13.56 6.67
CA SER A 131 10.66 15.01 6.71
C SER A 131 9.60 15.41 7.74
N LEU A 132 8.72 14.49 8.11
CA LEU A 132 7.73 14.63 9.19
C LEU A 132 8.28 14.24 10.58
N GLY A 133 9.59 13.96 10.69
CA GLY A 133 10.26 13.68 11.96
C GLY A 133 10.40 12.20 12.31
N ALA A 134 10.05 11.28 11.41
CA ALA A 134 10.22 9.85 11.65
C ALA A 134 11.71 9.45 11.67
N THR A 135 12.15 8.75 12.71
CA THR A 135 13.50 8.18 12.82
C THR A 135 13.48 6.67 12.63
N ASP A 136 12.66 5.96 13.41
CA ASP A 136 12.49 4.52 13.35
C ASP A 136 11.20 4.18 12.60
N VAL A 137 11.34 3.67 11.36
CA VAL A 137 10.20 3.30 10.52
C VAL A 137 10.04 1.80 10.50
N THR A 138 8.84 1.33 10.80
CA THR A 138 8.36 -0.03 10.57
C THR A 138 7.52 -0.06 9.29
N ALA A 139 7.71 -1.08 8.46
CA ALA A 139 6.95 -1.27 7.23
C ALA A 139 6.19 -2.60 7.21
N TRP A 140 4.95 -2.56 6.72
CA TRP A 140 4.13 -3.74 6.42
C TRP A 140 3.96 -3.85 4.90
N ILE A 141 4.45 -4.95 4.34
CA ILE A 141 4.24 -5.33 2.95
C ILE A 141 2.98 -6.18 2.91
N GLY A 142 1.91 -5.65 2.33
CA GLY A 142 0.61 -6.33 2.29
C GLY A 142 0.51 -7.43 1.23
N PRO A 143 -0.64 -8.12 1.17
CA PRO A 143 -0.92 -9.13 0.17
C PRO A 143 -0.74 -8.57 -1.25
N HIS A 144 -0.14 -9.35 -2.14
CA HIS A 144 0.13 -8.96 -3.52
C HIS A 144 0.32 -10.19 -4.39
N ILE A 145 0.36 -10.01 -5.71
CA ILE A 145 0.70 -11.11 -6.60
C ILE A 145 2.19 -11.46 -6.46
N CYS A 146 2.49 -12.72 -6.19
CA CYS A 146 3.88 -13.16 -6.01
C CYS A 146 4.64 -13.27 -7.34
N GLY A 147 5.97 -13.27 -7.26
CA GLY A 147 6.85 -13.36 -8.43
C GLY A 147 6.67 -14.65 -9.26
N ARG A 148 6.15 -15.73 -8.67
CA ARG A 148 5.84 -16.96 -9.39
C ARG A 148 4.54 -16.89 -10.20
N CYS A 149 3.70 -15.88 -9.95
CA CYS A 149 2.40 -15.69 -10.58
C CYS A 149 2.30 -14.46 -11.49
N TYR A 150 3.20 -13.49 -11.32
CA TYR A 150 3.13 -12.23 -12.07
C TYR A 150 3.93 -12.28 -13.37
N GLU A 151 3.47 -13.08 -14.32
CA GLU A 151 4.01 -13.15 -15.67
C GLU A 151 3.95 -11.79 -16.38
N VAL A 152 5.03 -11.44 -17.06
CA VAL A 152 5.16 -10.24 -17.89
C VAL A 152 5.94 -10.55 -19.17
N PRO A 153 5.79 -9.76 -20.26
CA PRO A 153 6.69 -9.87 -21.41
C PRO A 153 8.16 -9.66 -20.99
N GLU A 154 9.08 -10.39 -21.63
CA GLU A 154 10.52 -10.35 -21.35
C GLU A 154 11.08 -8.92 -21.38
N GLN A 155 10.72 -8.16 -22.42
CA GLN A 155 11.13 -6.75 -22.54
C GLN A 155 10.74 -5.96 -21.30
N LEU A 156 9.53 -6.17 -20.79
CA LEU A 156 9.03 -5.46 -19.61
C LEU A 156 9.75 -5.89 -18.33
N GLN A 157 10.10 -7.18 -18.22
CA GLN A 157 10.94 -7.66 -17.13
C GLN A 157 12.31 -6.96 -17.15
N GLU A 158 12.96 -6.90 -18.33
CA GLU A 158 14.26 -6.23 -18.49
C GLU A 158 14.19 -4.75 -18.11
N GLU A 159 13.18 -4.02 -18.59
CA GLU A 159 12.99 -2.60 -18.28
C GLU A 159 12.87 -2.34 -16.76
N VAL A 160 12.09 -3.16 -16.04
CA VAL A 160 11.89 -2.98 -14.60
C VAL A 160 13.10 -3.48 -13.81
N ALA A 161 13.66 -4.64 -14.17
CA ALA A 161 14.81 -5.20 -13.50
C ALA A 161 16.11 -4.39 -13.70
N ALA A 162 16.19 -3.58 -14.76
CA ALA A 162 17.29 -2.62 -14.91
C ALA A 162 17.28 -1.51 -13.84
N LEU A 163 16.10 -1.17 -13.29
CA LEU A 163 15.92 -0.16 -12.25
C LEU A 163 15.84 -0.79 -10.85
N VAL A 164 15.24 -1.98 -10.75
CA VAL A 164 15.02 -2.73 -9.50
C VAL A 164 15.38 -4.19 -9.73
N PRO A 165 16.67 -4.56 -9.70
CA PRO A 165 17.15 -5.90 -10.03
C PRO A 165 16.49 -7.02 -9.20
N GLU A 166 16.17 -6.75 -7.95
CA GLU A 166 15.55 -7.69 -7.00
C GLU A 166 14.13 -8.10 -7.43
N SER A 167 13.49 -7.32 -8.32
CA SER A 167 12.17 -7.63 -8.86
C SER A 167 12.19 -8.70 -9.95
N ARG A 168 13.37 -9.10 -10.48
CA ARG A 168 13.46 -10.14 -11.50
C ARG A 168 13.00 -11.49 -10.97
N SER A 169 12.08 -12.14 -11.68
CA SER A 169 11.54 -13.44 -11.28
C SER A 169 11.24 -14.32 -12.49
N THR A 170 10.85 -15.56 -12.20
CA THR A 170 10.36 -16.52 -13.19
C THR A 170 9.10 -17.16 -12.63
N THR A 171 8.08 -17.31 -13.47
CA THR A 171 6.84 -17.99 -13.06
C THR A 171 7.07 -19.46 -12.73
N SER A 172 6.12 -20.06 -12.02
CA SER A 172 6.14 -21.51 -11.77
C SER A 172 6.03 -22.37 -13.03
N TRP A 173 5.66 -21.78 -14.16
CA TRP A 173 5.59 -22.43 -15.48
C TRP A 173 6.71 -22.02 -16.46
N GLY A 174 7.74 -21.28 -15.94
CA GLY A 174 9.01 -21.04 -16.66
C GLY A 174 9.04 -19.79 -17.55
N THR A 175 8.08 -18.88 -17.46
CA THR A 175 8.07 -17.62 -18.22
C THR A 175 8.62 -16.44 -17.44
N PRO A 176 9.06 -15.34 -18.12
CA PRO A 176 9.52 -14.12 -17.44
C PRO A 176 8.44 -13.56 -16.50
N ALA A 177 8.86 -13.12 -15.31
CA ALA A 177 7.98 -12.59 -14.27
C ALA A 177 8.64 -11.47 -13.47
N LEU A 178 7.83 -10.74 -12.70
CA LEU A 178 8.29 -9.76 -11.73
C LEU A 178 7.83 -10.12 -10.32
N ASP A 179 8.71 -9.97 -9.35
CA ASP A 179 8.41 -10.01 -7.92
C ASP A 179 8.42 -8.59 -7.37
N LEU A 180 7.23 -7.96 -7.32
CA LEU A 180 7.10 -6.60 -6.83
C LEU A 180 7.37 -6.52 -5.32
N GLY A 181 7.04 -7.59 -4.57
CA GLY A 181 7.31 -7.67 -3.14
C GLY A 181 8.80 -7.67 -2.82
N ALA A 182 9.60 -8.40 -3.60
CA ALA A 182 11.06 -8.39 -3.48
C ALA A 182 11.64 -7.00 -3.79
N GLY A 183 11.14 -6.34 -4.85
CA GLY A 183 11.54 -4.97 -5.19
C GLY A 183 11.16 -3.95 -4.10
N VAL A 184 9.96 -4.04 -3.54
CA VAL A 184 9.52 -3.19 -2.40
C VAL A 184 10.44 -3.40 -1.20
N ARG A 185 10.76 -4.65 -0.85
CA ARG A 185 11.69 -4.97 0.25
C ARG A 185 13.04 -4.32 0.01
N ALA A 186 13.64 -4.48 -1.17
CA ALA A 186 14.93 -3.88 -1.51
C ALA A 186 14.92 -2.34 -1.40
N HIS A 187 13.85 -1.68 -1.84
CA HIS A 187 13.68 -0.24 -1.69
C HIS A 187 13.59 0.19 -0.21
N LEU A 188 12.84 -0.55 0.62
CA LEU A 188 12.73 -0.28 2.05
C LEU A 188 14.08 -0.44 2.75
N GLU A 189 14.78 -1.55 2.51
CA GLU A 189 16.11 -1.83 3.07
C GLU A 189 17.14 -0.77 2.65
N SER A 190 17.16 -0.39 1.36
CA SER A 190 18.03 0.68 0.84
C SER A 190 17.70 2.05 1.44
N ALA A 191 16.43 2.28 1.80
CA ALA A 191 16.00 3.48 2.52
C ALA A 191 16.26 3.40 4.04
N GLY A 192 16.91 2.32 4.54
CA GLY A 192 17.28 2.13 5.94
C GLY A 192 16.10 1.70 6.83
N VAL A 193 15.04 1.14 6.27
CA VAL A 193 13.95 0.52 7.01
C VAL A 193 14.29 -0.94 7.27
N VAL A 194 14.46 -1.33 8.53
CA VAL A 194 14.92 -2.67 8.93
C VAL A 194 13.83 -3.53 9.58
N ASP A 195 12.79 -2.92 10.17
CA ASP A 195 11.64 -3.64 10.72
C ASP A 195 10.60 -3.83 9.60
N LEU A 196 10.69 -4.97 8.92
CA LEU A 196 9.83 -5.36 7.81
C LEU A 196 8.90 -6.51 8.22
N ARG A 197 7.59 -6.28 8.14
CA ARG A 197 6.55 -7.27 8.41
C ARG A 197 5.82 -7.59 7.12
N VAL A 198 5.74 -8.85 6.77
CA VAL A 198 5.17 -9.30 5.49
C VAL A 198 3.92 -10.13 5.74
N VAL A 199 2.83 -9.77 5.07
CA VAL A 199 1.67 -10.65 4.98
C VAL A 199 1.92 -11.63 3.84
N ASP A 200 2.32 -12.86 4.18
CA ASP A 200 2.66 -13.90 3.22
C ASP A 200 1.38 -14.46 2.56
N ALA A 201 0.90 -13.75 1.55
CA ALA A 201 -0.28 -14.11 0.78
C ALA A 201 -0.15 -13.64 -0.67
N CYS A 202 -0.28 -14.57 -1.62
CA CYS A 202 -0.38 -14.25 -3.04
C CYS A 202 -1.85 -14.03 -3.42
N THR A 203 -2.17 -12.82 -3.87
CA THR A 203 -3.56 -12.47 -4.24
C THR A 203 -4.13 -13.35 -5.35
N ARG A 204 -3.29 -13.85 -6.28
CA ARG A 204 -3.73 -14.74 -7.36
C ARG A 204 -4.05 -16.16 -6.87
N GLU A 205 -3.32 -16.66 -5.86
CA GLU A 205 -3.44 -18.03 -5.35
C GLU A 205 -4.42 -18.16 -4.18
N ASP A 206 -4.65 -17.08 -3.43
CA ASP A 206 -5.51 -17.05 -2.26
C ASP A 206 -6.80 -16.27 -2.56
N ASP A 207 -7.91 -16.99 -2.71
CA ASP A 207 -9.23 -16.45 -3.07
C ASP A 207 -9.83 -15.49 -2.03
N ARG A 208 -9.25 -15.40 -0.84
CA ARG A 208 -9.65 -14.39 0.15
C ARG A 208 -9.28 -12.97 -0.32
N TRP A 209 -8.31 -12.85 -1.23
CA TRP A 209 -7.81 -11.58 -1.73
C TRP A 209 -8.24 -11.34 -3.18
N PRO A 210 -8.70 -10.13 -3.52
CA PRO A 210 -8.95 -9.75 -4.90
C PRO A 210 -7.69 -9.81 -5.76
N SER A 211 -7.84 -10.31 -6.99
CA SER A 211 -6.73 -10.34 -7.96
C SER A 211 -7.21 -9.91 -9.33
N TYR A 212 -6.65 -8.83 -9.84
CA TYR A 212 -6.92 -8.37 -11.20
C TYR A 212 -6.40 -9.38 -12.25
N ARG A 213 -5.27 -10.02 -11.97
CA ARG A 213 -4.69 -11.04 -12.85
C ARG A 213 -5.59 -12.28 -12.98
N ARG A 214 -6.30 -12.64 -11.92
CA ARG A 214 -7.25 -13.76 -11.91
C ARG A 214 -8.60 -13.37 -12.50
N ASP A 215 -9.16 -12.23 -12.07
CA ASP A 215 -10.58 -11.88 -12.22
C ASP A 215 -10.82 -10.76 -13.27
N GLY A 216 -9.74 -10.15 -13.80
CA GLY A 216 -9.84 -9.04 -14.75
C GLY A 216 -10.60 -7.83 -14.20
N ASP A 217 -11.42 -7.20 -15.05
CA ASP A 217 -12.18 -6.00 -14.71
C ASP A 217 -13.29 -6.25 -13.65
N ALA A 218 -13.66 -7.50 -13.43
CA ALA A 218 -14.60 -7.89 -12.37
C ALA A 218 -13.97 -7.90 -10.97
N SER A 219 -12.64 -7.75 -10.87
CA SER A 219 -11.92 -7.79 -9.61
C SER A 219 -12.33 -6.65 -8.69
N LEU A 220 -12.72 -6.99 -7.47
CA LEU A 220 -12.83 -6.04 -6.37
C LEU A 220 -11.46 -5.48 -6.00
N ARG A 221 -11.42 -4.63 -4.98
CA ARG A 221 -10.18 -4.17 -4.35
C ARG A 221 -10.24 -4.48 -2.86
N PHE A 222 -9.10 -4.68 -2.23
CA PHE A 222 -8.97 -4.55 -0.79
C PHE A 222 -8.16 -3.29 -0.47
N ALA A 223 -8.15 -2.88 0.78
CA ALA A 223 -7.37 -1.74 1.23
C ALA A 223 -6.39 -2.14 2.32
N GLY A 224 -5.15 -1.67 2.22
CA GLY A 224 -4.27 -1.50 3.36
C GLY A 224 -4.61 -0.16 4.03
N VAL A 225 -4.80 -0.18 5.34
CA VAL A 225 -5.18 0.97 6.16
C VAL A 225 -4.21 1.10 7.31
N VAL A 226 -3.71 2.31 7.58
CA VAL A 226 -2.85 2.63 8.73
C VAL A 226 -3.44 3.82 9.48
N TRP A 227 -3.48 3.74 10.83
CA TRP A 227 -4.06 4.78 11.69
C TRP A 227 -3.45 4.77 13.08
N SER A 228 -3.53 5.89 13.81
CA SER A 228 -3.16 5.96 15.23
C SER A 228 -4.28 5.44 16.10
N GLU A 229 -3.97 4.54 17.05
CA GLU A 229 -4.87 4.15 18.14
C GLU A 229 -4.58 5.02 19.37
N SER A 230 -5.60 5.63 19.93
CA SER A 230 -5.54 6.41 21.17
C SER A 230 -5.54 5.49 22.37
#